data_50fb80c877ed5b31ff39dffad1e64a56
#
_entry.id   50fb80c877ed5b31ff39dffad1e64a56
#
_cell.length_a   1.000
_cell.length_b   1.000
_cell.length_c   1.000
_cell.angle_alpha   90.00
_cell.angle_beta   90.00
_cell.angle_gamma   90.00
#
_symmetry.space_group_name_H-M   'P 1'
#
loop_
_entity.id
_entity.type
_entity.pdbx_description
1 polymer ?
#
loop_
_entity_poly.entity_id
_entity_poly.type
_entity_poly.pdbx_seq_one_letter_code
_entity_poly.pdbx_strand_id
1 'polypeptide(L)'
;MCIRDSYWYDDLQKKIKIPIINMPKEVFNHTKKKCKKNSKIGLLATEGTLKTKVYDKIFSKDYELCFPTNKLQKQSVNKAIKEVKMGNVKNAAKVIQSSIKYLINNKCKKIILGCTELPIAIFAFKSIKTAKTSRIFLDPNLILATTSVKKYKK
;
A
#
# COMPACT_ATOMS: atom_id res chain seq x y z
N MET A 1 -12.94 -4.48 1.08
CA MET A 1 -12.86 -4.01 2.49
C MET A 1 -11.90 -2.84 2.56
N CYS A 2 -12.26 -1.75 3.22
CA CYS A 2 -11.36 -0.59 3.36
C CYS A 2 -10.17 -0.99 4.24
N ILE A 3 -8.96 -0.55 3.90
CA ILE A 3 -7.75 -0.85 4.71
C ILE A 3 -7.94 -0.40 6.17
N ARG A 4 -8.72 0.65 6.40
CA ARG A 4 -9.10 1.14 7.73
C ARG A 4 -9.86 0.10 8.56
N ASP A 5 -10.64 -0.77 7.94
CA ASP A 5 -11.43 -1.80 8.63
C ASP A 5 -10.54 -2.91 9.20
N SER A 6 -9.30 -3.04 8.68
CA SER A 6 -8.30 -3.95 9.26
C SER A 6 -7.88 -3.58 10.68
N TYR A 7 -8.23 -2.37 11.16
CA TYR A 7 -8.02 -1.95 12.54
C TYR A 7 -8.82 -2.82 13.54
N TRP A 8 -10.03 -3.23 13.15
CA TRP A 8 -10.95 -4.03 13.95
C TRP A 8 -10.80 -5.55 13.75
N TYR A 9 -9.79 -5.96 12.97
CA TYR A 9 -9.61 -7.37 12.59
C TYR A 9 -9.56 -8.33 13.76
N ASP A 10 -8.73 -8.03 14.77
CA ASP A 10 -8.52 -8.94 15.90
C ASP A 10 -9.81 -9.12 16.74
N ASP A 11 -10.55 -8.03 16.94
CA ASP A 11 -11.81 -8.06 17.69
C ASP A 11 -12.91 -8.78 16.91
N LEU A 12 -12.97 -8.59 15.60
CA LEU A 12 -13.94 -9.24 14.75
C LEU A 12 -13.65 -10.74 14.63
N GLN A 13 -12.37 -11.12 14.43
CA GLN A 13 -11.99 -12.53 14.30
C GLN A 13 -12.27 -13.33 15.57
N LYS A 14 -12.21 -12.71 16.76
CA LYS A 14 -12.61 -13.38 18.03
C LYS A 14 -14.10 -13.68 18.11
N LYS A 15 -14.94 -12.87 17.45
CA LYS A 15 -16.40 -12.97 17.51
C LYS A 15 -16.99 -13.90 16.45
N ILE A 16 -16.26 -14.24 15.40
CA ILE A 16 -16.77 -15.06 14.30
C ILE A 16 -15.87 -16.28 14.04
N LYS A 17 -16.52 -17.40 13.68
CA LYS A 17 -15.82 -18.67 13.39
C LYS A 17 -15.21 -18.69 11.98
N ILE A 18 -15.73 -17.87 11.06
CA ILE A 18 -15.25 -17.81 9.67
C ILE A 18 -13.90 -17.09 9.63
N PRO A 19 -12.85 -17.67 9.01
CA PRO A 19 -11.55 -17.04 8.93
C PRO A 19 -11.59 -15.79 8.05
N ILE A 20 -11.11 -14.67 8.58
CA ILE A 20 -10.98 -13.41 7.86
C ILE A 20 -9.56 -13.30 7.29
N ILE A 21 -9.43 -12.93 6.02
CA ILE A 21 -8.14 -12.64 5.43
C ILE A 21 -7.76 -11.19 5.74
N ASN A 22 -6.74 -11.00 6.58
CA ASN A 22 -6.23 -9.68 6.94
C ASN A 22 -5.31 -9.14 5.84
N MET A 23 -5.74 -8.11 5.12
CA MET A 23 -4.99 -7.54 3.99
C MET A 23 -3.59 -7.06 4.39
N PRO A 24 -3.36 -6.22 5.43
CA PRO A 24 -2.02 -5.81 5.85
C PRO A 24 -1.11 -6.99 6.19
N LYS A 25 -1.63 -8.04 6.82
CA LYS A 25 -0.87 -9.27 7.14
C LYS A 25 -0.45 -10.02 5.88
N GLU A 26 -1.32 -10.09 4.86
CA GLU A 26 -0.96 -10.73 3.58
C GLU A 26 0.07 -9.91 2.79
N VAL A 27 -0.01 -8.57 2.85
CA VAL A 27 1.02 -7.69 2.29
C VAL A 27 2.37 -7.92 3.00
N PHE A 28 2.37 -8.05 4.31
CA PHE A 28 3.57 -8.39 5.08
C PHE A 28 4.16 -9.74 4.67
N ASN A 29 3.33 -10.79 4.60
CA ASN A 29 3.75 -12.13 4.18
C ASN A 29 4.34 -12.13 2.76
N HIS A 30 3.76 -11.33 1.86
CA HIS A 30 4.27 -11.15 0.51
C HIS A 30 5.61 -10.40 0.50
N THR A 31 5.76 -9.39 1.35
CA THR A 31 7.00 -8.62 1.51
C THR A 31 8.14 -9.49 2.02
N LYS A 32 7.88 -10.36 3.00
CA LYS A 32 8.89 -11.30 3.54
C LYS A 32 9.52 -12.21 2.49
N LYS A 33 8.75 -12.57 1.46
CA LYS A 33 9.25 -13.40 0.35
C LYS A 33 10.15 -12.63 -0.62
N LYS A 34 10.16 -11.29 -0.57
CA LYS A 34 10.81 -10.42 -1.58
C LYS A 34 11.85 -9.47 -1.01
N CYS A 35 11.84 -9.24 0.29
CA CYS A 35 12.73 -8.29 0.96
C CYS A 35 13.43 -8.93 2.15
N LYS A 36 14.69 -8.58 2.33
CA LYS A 36 15.44 -8.94 3.54
C LYS A 36 14.89 -8.15 4.73
N LYS A 37 15.03 -8.72 5.95
CA LYS A 37 14.74 -7.97 7.20
C LYS A 37 15.51 -6.65 7.23
N ASN A 38 15.00 -5.69 7.98
CA ASN A 38 15.54 -4.33 8.12
C ASN A 38 15.58 -3.53 6.81
N SER A 39 14.92 -4.02 5.73
CA SER A 39 14.76 -3.21 4.52
C SER A 39 13.79 -2.06 4.77
N LYS A 40 14.05 -0.90 4.11
CA LYS A 40 13.10 0.23 4.08
C LYS A 40 11.94 -0.08 3.14
N ILE A 41 10.72 0.06 3.66
CA ILE A 41 9.48 -0.14 2.92
C ILE A 41 8.67 1.17 2.94
N GLY A 42 8.44 1.74 1.78
CA GLY A 42 7.61 2.94 1.64
C GLY A 42 6.12 2.61 1.82
N LEU A 43 5.37 3.52 2.42
CA LEU A 43 3.91 3.44 2.51
C LEU A 43 3.28 4.71 1.97
N LEU A 44 2.49 4.57 0.92
CA LEU A 44 1.59 5.59 0.40
C LEU A 44 0.17 5.22 0.80
N ALA A 45 -0.48 6.04 1.63
CA ALA A 45 -1.80 5.73 2.18
C ALA A 45 -2.58 7.01 2.52
N THR A 46 -3.86 6.87 2.86
CA THR A 46 -4.66 7.97 3.40
C THR A 46 -4.20 8.33 4.81
N GLU A 47 -4.45 9.55 5.24
CA GLU A 47 -4.17 9.98 6.63
C GLU A 47 -4.87 9.09 7.66
N GLY A 48 -6.10 8.62 7.36
CA GLY A 48 -6.81 7.70 8.24
C GLY A 48 -6.07 6.36 8.42
N THR A 49 -5.50 5.82 7.34
CA THR A 49 -4.68 4.60 7.41
C THR A 49 -3.40 4.82 8.21
N LEU A 50 -2.75 5.98 8.04
CA LEU A 50 -1.55 6.33 8.80
C LEU A 50 -1.84 6.52 10.29
N LYS A 51 -2.93 7.22 10.64
CA LYS A 51 -3.34 7.44 12.04
C LYS A 51 -3.68 6.15 12.78
N THR A 52 -4.28 5.16 12.10
CA THR A 52 -4.63 3.87 12.71
C THR A 52 -3.44 2.93 12.89
N LYS A 53 -2.29 3.24 12.29
CA LYS A 53 -1.03 2.47 12.38
C LYS A 53 -1.17 0.98 12.06
N VAL A 54 -2.13 0.62 11.18
CA VAL A 54 -2.42 -0.79 10.85
C VAL A 54 -1.24 -1.52 10.19
N TYR A 55 -0.44 -0.81 9.41
CA TYR A 55 0.79 -1.37 8.84
C TYR A 55 1.94 -1.37 9.84
N ASP A 56 2.08 -0.32 10.64
CA ASP A 56 3.16 -0.19 11.63
C ASP A 56 3.15 -1.35 12.61
N LYS A 57 1.98 -1.70 13.16
CA LYS A 57 1.81 -2.82 14.10
C LYS A 57 2.34 -4.15 13.56
N ILE A 58 2.31 -4.35 12.24
CA ILE A 58 2.68 -5.60 11.59
C ILE A 58 4.12 -5.57 11.07
N PHE A 59 4.55 -4.41 10.53
CA PHE A 59 5.83 -4.29 9.82
C PHE A 59 7.01 -3.91 10.73
N SER A 60 6.79 -3.17 11.81
CA SER A 60 7.84 -2.54 12.62
C SER A 60 8.86 -3.52 13.22
N LYS A 61 8.50 -4.80 13.38
CA LYS A 61 9.41 -5.83 13.90
C LYS A 61 10.47 -6.29 12.89
N ASP A 62 10.15 -6.23 11.60
CA ASP A 62 11.00 -6.79 10.54
C ASP A 62 11.44 -5.73 9.51
N TYR A 63 10.82 -4.54 9.48
CA TYR A 63 11.03 -3.52 8.44
C TYR A 63 10.98 -2.11 9.00
N GLU A 64 11.75 -1.20 8.38
CA GLU A 64 11.64 0.24 8.60
C GLU A 64 10.60 0.82 7.65
N LEU A 65 9.45 1.30 8.18
CA LEU A 65 8.46 1.98 7.36
C LEU A 65 8.86 3.42 7.09
N CYS A 66 8.81 3.80 5.82
CA CYS A 66 9.13 5.13 5.32
C CYS A 66 7.86 5.81 4.78
N PHE A 67 7.61 7.03 5.22
CA PHE A 67 6.43 7.80 4.84
C PHE A 67 6.84 9.08 4.08
N PRO A 68 6.00 9.58 3.15
CA PRO A 68 6.17 10.92 2.62
C PRO A 68 6.19 11.97 3.73
N THR A 69 6.89 13.08 3.54
CA THR A 69 6.80 14.23 4.45
C THR A 69 5.37 14.75 4.52
N ASN A 70 5.02 15.48 5.58
CA ASN A 70 3.67 16.07 5.72
C ASN A 70 3.27 16.93 4.52
N LYS A 71 4.21 17.66 3.92
CA LYS A 71 3.99 18.43 2.69
C LYS A 71 3.65 17.52 1.51
N LEU A 72 4.42 16.46 1.30
CA LEU A 72 4.18 15.49 0.22
C LEU A 72 2.90 14.68 0.45
N GLN A 73 2.59 14.33 1.71
CA GLN A 73 1.33 13.68 2.04
C GLN A 73 0.13 14.50 1.56
N LYS A 74 0.10 15.80 1.86
CA LYS A 74 -1.00 16.69 1.46
C LYS A 74 -1.00 16.99 -0.04
N GLN A 75 0.15 17.43 -0.59
CA GLN A 75 0.24 17.97 -1.94
C GLN A 75 0.39 16.90 -3.04
N SER A 76 0.76 15.68 -2.68
CA SER A 76 0.98 14.60 -3.62
C SER A 76 0.03 13.42 -3.35
N VAL A 77 0.11 12.76 -2.20
CA VAL A 77 -0.67 11.55 -1.93
C VAL A 77 -2.16 11.85 -1.84
N ASN A 78 -2.57 12.76 -0.94
CA ASN A 78 -3.99 13.09 -0.75
C ASN A 78 -4.60 13.70 -2.02
N LYS A 79 -3.82 14.57 -2.70
CA LYS A 79 -4.25 15.17 -3.96
C LYS A 79 -4.43 14.12 -5.05
N ALA A 80 -3.50 13.17 -5.20
CA ALA A 80 -3.63 12.09 -6.19
C ALA A 80 -4.87 11.22 -5.92
N ILE A 81 -5.13 10.87 -4.66
CA ILE A 81 -6.34 10.13 -4.28
C ILE A 81 -7.61 10.91 -4.66
N LYS A 82 -7.64 12.22 -4.36
CA LYS A 82 -8.78 13.09 -4.71
C LYS A 82 -8.97 13.16 -6.23
N GLU A 83 -7.91 13.35 -7.00
CA GLU A 83 -7.96 13.41 -8.46
C GLU A 83 -8.52 12.12 -9.08
N VAL A 84 -8.11 10.93 -8.56
CA VAL A 84 -8.68 9.65 -9.03
C VAL A 84 -10.18 9.60 -8.75
N LYS A 85 -10.63 10.00 -7.56
CA LYS A 85 -12.07 10.02 -7.20
C LYS A 85 -12.88 10.97 -8.08
N MET A 86 -12.26 12.02 -8.59
CA MET A 86 -12.87 12.97 -9.53
C MET A 86 -12.76 12.52 -11.00
N GLY A 87 -12.18 11.35 -11.29
CA GLY A 87 -11.96 10.86 -12.64
C GLY A 87 -10.71 11.43 -13.35
N ASN A 88 -9.98 12.34 -12.70
CA ASN A 88 -8.80 13.02 -13.27
C ASN A 88 -7.53 12.17 -13.18
N VAL A 89 -7.58 10.94 -13.69
CA VAL A 89 -6.51 9.94 -13.53
C VAL A 89 -5.16 10.40 -14.08
N LYS A 90 -5.14 11.15 -15.19
CA LYS A 90 -3.90 11.71 -15.77
C LYS A 90 -3.21 12.69 -14.82
N ASN A 91 -3.99 13.54 -14.13
CA ASN A 91 -3.46 14.49 -13.15
C ASN A 91 -2.99 13.77 -11.89
N ALA A 92 -3.76 12.80 -11.40
CA ALA A 92 -3.36 11.94 -10.29
C ALA A 92 -2.00 11.28 -10.54
N ALA A 93 -1.80 10.74 -11.75
CA ALA A 93 -0.56 10.11 -12.18
C ALA A 93 0.65 11.08 -12.16
N LYS A 94 0.45 12.35 -12.51
CA LYS A 94 1.53 13.38 -12.43
C LYS A 94 1.84 13.74 -10.98
N VAL A 95 0.82 13.99 -10.20
CA VAL A 95 0.95 14.51 -8.83
C VAL A 95 1.62 13.51 -7.89
N ILE A 96 1.33 12.20 -8.03
CA ILE A 96 1.90 11.16 -7.15
C ILE A 96 3.41 10.95 -7.33
N GLN A 97 3.98 11.40 -8.47
CA GLN A 97 5.39 11.16 -8.80
C GLN A 97 6.36 11.73 -7.77
N SER A 98 6.06 12.87 -7.17
CA SER A 98 6.93 13.51 -6.17
C SER A 98 7.08 12.62 -4.91
N SER A 99 6.01 12.01 -4.44
CA SER A 99 6.05 11.08 -3.31
C SER A 99 6.77 9.77 -3.65
N ILE A 100 6.57 9.25 -4.86
CA ILE A 100 7.28 8.06 -5.35
C ILE A 100 8.78 8.32 -5.42
N LYS A 101 9.20 9.42 -6.04
CA LYS A 101 10.61 9.82 -6.14
C LYS A 101 11.24 9.98 -4.75
N TYR A 102 10.53 10.63 -3.83
CA TYR A 102 10.97 10.78 -2.45
C TYR A 102 11.26 9.43 -1.79
N LEU A 103 10.34 8.46 -1.88
CA LEU A 103 10.53 7.14 -1.28
C LEU A 103 11.66 6.34 -1.95
N ILE A 104 11.83 6.46 -3.27
CA ILE A 104 12.94 5.84 -4.00
C ILE A 104 14.28 6.44 -3.55
N ASN A 105 14.37 7.76 -3.42
CA ASN A 105 15.57 8.45 -2.97
C ASN A 105 15.93 8.07 -1.52
N ASN A 106 14.92 7.78 -0.68
CA ASN A 106 15.12 7.23 0.67
C ASN A 106 15.44 5.72 0.67
N LYS A 107 15.78 5.14 -0.50
CA LYS A 107 16.22 3.75 -0.68
C LYS A 107 15.18 2.70 -0.28
N CYS A 108 13.89 3.04 -0.36
CA CYS A 108 12.81 2.07 -0.15
C CYS A 108 12.90 0.94 -1.19
N LYS A 109 12.96 -0.29 -0.74
CA LYS A 109 13.03 -1.50 -1.60
C LYS A 109 11.69 -1.83 -2.23
N LYS A 110 10.60 -1.54 -1.52
CA LYS A 110 9.22 -1.67 -1.97
C LYS A 110 8.39 -0.48 -1.50
N ILE A 111 7.27 -0.22 -2.17
CA ILE A 111 6.31 0.83 -1.84
C ILE A 111 4.92 0.20 -1.80
N ILE A 112 4.30 0.21 -0.62
CA ILE A 112 2.93 -0.27 -0.42
C ILE A 112 1.95 0.82 -0.87
N LEU A 113 0.97 0.42 -1.69
CA LEU A 113 -0.11 1.28 -2.19
C LEU A 113 -1.33 1.14 -1.27
N GLY A 114 -1.26 1.71 -0.07
CA GLY A 114 -2.22 1.55 1.02
C GLY A 114 -3.56 2.29 0.81
N CYS A 115 -3.97 2.51 -0.43
CA CYS A 115 -5.27 3.07 -0.81
C CYS A 115 -5.66 2.54 -2.19
N THR A 116 -6.94 2.24 -2.41
CA THR A 116 -7.46 1.63 -3.65
C THR A 116 -7.27 2.50 -4.89
N GLU A 117 -7.23 3.82 -4.74
CA GLU A 117 -7.02 4.79 -5.80
C GLU A 117 -5.56 4.86 -6.28
N LEU A 118 -4.60 4.53 -5.42
CA LEU A 118 -3.19 4.68 -5.75
C LEU A 118 -2.71 3.76 -6.88
N PRO A 119 -3.12 2.48 -6.96
CA PRO A 119 -2.82 1.66 -8.13
C PRO A 119 -3.33 2.28 -9.43
N ILE A 120 -4.54 2.86 -9.43
CA ILE A 120 -5.13 3.52 -10.60
C ILE A 120 -4.25 4.70 -11.05
N ALA A 121 -3.87 5.59 -10.11
CA ALA A 121 -3.00 6.72 -10.41
C ALA A 121 -1.64 6.29 -10.95
N ILE A 122 -1.03 5.27 -10.35
CA ILE A 122 0.34 4.85 -10.67
C ILE A 122 0.38 4.10 -12.00
N PHE A 123 -0.52 3.15 -12.23
CA PHE A 123 -0.50 2.34 -13.44
C PHE A 123 -1.05 3.07 -14.68
N ALA A 124 -1.71 4.22 -14.51
CA ALA A 124 -2.07 5.10 -15.64
C ALA A 124 -0.86 5.81 -16.24
N PHE A 125 0.27 5.90 -15.56
CA PHE A 125 1.46 6.58 -16.06
C PHE A 125 2.28 5.64 -16.93
N LYS A 126 2.38 5.97 -18.24
CA LYS A 126 3.03 5.10 -19.25
C LYS A 126 4.48 4.73 -18.91
N SER A 127 5.26 5.65 -18.30
CA SER A 127 6.66 5.39 -17.94
C SER A 127 6.86 4.41 -16.78
N ILE A 128 5.81 4.14 -15.98
CA ILE A 128 5.86 3.18 -14.86
C ILE A 128 5.56 1.75 -15.36
N LYS A 129 5.11 1.60 -16.59
CA LYS A 129 4.79 0.29 -17.18
C LYS A 129 6.02 -0.57 -17.51
N THR A 130 7.23 -0.07 -17.31
CA THR A 130 8.43 -0.92 -17.45
C THR A 130 8.44 -1.99 -16.35
N ALA A 131 8.72 -3.22 -16.72
CA ALA A 131 8.73 -4.38 -15.80
C ALA A 131 9.60 -4.14 -14.54
N LYS A 132 10.64 -3.32 -14.64
CA LYS A 132 11.54 -2.98 -13.55
C LYS A 132 10.88 -2.02 -12.54
N THR A 133 10.16 -1.01 -13.01
CA THR A 133 9.52 -0.01 -12.15
C THR A 133 8.23 -0.54 -11.50
N SER A 134 7.48 -1.41 -12.19
CA SER A 134 6.28 -2.04 -11.64
C SER A 134 6.59 -2.96 -10.44
N ARG A 135 7.78 -3.56 -10.42
CA ARG A 135 8.19 -4.49 -9.35
C ARG A 135 8.43 -3.84 -7.99
N ILE A 136 8.59 -2.51 -7.93
CA ILE A 136 8.78 -1.79 -6.65
C ILE A 136 7.46 -1.68 -5.88
N PHE A 137 6.33 -1.66 -6.56
CA PHE A 137 5.03 -1.45 -5.94
C PHE A 137 4.44 -2.76 -5.39
N LEU A 138 3.81 -2.65 -4.23
CA LEU A 138 2.98 -3.68 -3.61
C LEU A 138 1.54 -3.16 -3.61
N ASP A 139 0.69 -3.80 -4.41
CA ASP A 139 -0.74 -3.51 -4.44
C ASP A 139 -1.47 -4.46 -3.48
N PRO A 140 -1.99 -3.95 -2.35
CA PRO A 140 -2.69 -4.76 -1.37
C PRO A 140 -3.94 -5.45 -1.93
N ASN A 141 -4.65 -4.81 -2.87
CA ASN A 141 -5.86 -5.41 -3.47
C ASN A 141 -5.50 -6.63 -4.32
N LEU A 142 -4.47 -6.50 -5.15
CA LEU A 142 -4.00 -7.62 -5.98
C LEU A 142 -3.43 -8.76 -5.12
N ILE A 143 -2.70 -8.43 -4.05
CA ILE A 143 -2.17 -9.42 -3.11
C ILE A 143 -3.32 -10.15 -2.40
N LEU A 144 -4.32 -9.42 -1.91
CA LEU A 144 -5.49 -9.98 -1.25
C LEU A 144 -6.27 -10.90 -2.21
N ALA A 145 -6.60 -10.44 -3.40
CA ALA A 145 -7.31 -11.21 -4.40
C ALA A 145 -6.57 -12.51 -4.74
N THR A 146 -5.27 -12.42 -5.01
CA THR A 146 -4.43 -13.59 -5.32
C THR A 146 -4.39 -14.59 -4.15
N THR A 147 -4.31 -14.09 -2.91
CA THR A 147 -4.29 -14.92 -1.71
C THR A 147 -5.64 -15.61 -1.50
N SER A 148 -6.74 -14.88 -1.70
CA SER A 148 -8.10 -15.43 -1.58
C SER A 148 -8.31 -16.60 -2.53
N VAL A 149 -7.97 -16.43 -3.81
CA VAL A 149 -8.07 -17.49 -4.82
C VAL A 149 -7.21 -18.71 -4.44
N LYS A 150 -5.99 -18.51 -3.97
CA LYS A 150 -5.11 -19.60 -3.55
C LYS A 150 -5.63 -20.36 -2.33
N LYS A 151 -6.26 -19.68 -1.38
CA LYS A 151 -6.85 -20.32 -0.19
C LYS A 151 -8.15 -21.07 -0.51
N TYR A 152 -8.88 -20.61 -1.53
CA TYR A 152 -10.14 -21.25 -1.93
C TYR A 152 -9.95 -22.49 -2.80
N LYS A 153 -8.85 -22.59 -3.54
CA LYS A 153 -8.51 -23.75 -4.40
C LYS A 153 -7.91 -24.94 -3.63
N LYS A 154 -7.78 -24.82 -2.30
CA LYS A 154 -7.38 -25.91 -1.40
C LYS A 154 -8.61 -26.51 -0.73
#